data_e955107f05ac3f504c95716637fe202d
#
_entry.id   e955107f05ac3f504c95716637fe202d
#
_cell.length_a   1.000
_cell.length_b   1.000
_cell.length_c   1.000
_cell.angle_alpha   90.00
_cell.angle_beta   90.00
_cell.angle_gamma   90.00
#
_symmetry.space_group_name_H-M   'P 1'
#
loop_
_entity.id
_entity.type
_entity.pdbx_description
1 polymer ?
#
loop_
_entity_poly.entity_id
_entity_poly.type
_entity_poly.pdbx_seq_one_letter_code
_entity_poly.pdbx_strand_id
1 'polypeptide(L)'
;KGLEFGKYLEQIEDDVVGWKCVAFEQFPMLIKFIDAKKPLSIQVHPDDDFAMSVEKEYGKNEMWYIMDCDEDAFVYCGFKEDITKEEIKDVLNKIYVKKGDAIYIPAGTVHAIGSGILICEIQQSSNSTYRLYDYDRKDKDGNLRELHIEKALQVINTNKYEPFISK
;
A
#
# COMPACT_ATOMS: atom_id res chain seq x y z
N LYS A 1 6.15 16.16 -28.30
CA LYS A 1 5.63 15.87 -26.94
C LYS A 1 4.83 14.59 -27.08
N GLY A 2 5.12 13.57 -26.27
CA GLY A 2 4.40 12.31 -26.29
C GLY A 2 2.95 12.47 -25.85
N LEU A 3 2.12 11.50 -26.21
CA LEU A 3 0.76 11.35 -25.69
C LEU A 3 0.82 11.02 -24.18
N GLU A 4 -0.17 11.45 -23.44
CA GLU A 4 -0.42 10.92 -22.11
C GLU A 4 -0.69 9.41 -22.19
N PHE A 5 -0.21 8.65 -21.21
CA PHE A 5 -0.28 7.19 -21.24
C PHE A 5 -1.73 6.68 -21.42
N GLY A 6 -2.71 7.29 -20.73
CA GLY A 6 -4.12 6.94 -20.90
C GLY A 6 -4.61 7.12 -22.34
N LYS A 7 -4.31 8.26 -22.97
CA LYS A 7 -4.66 8.52 -24.38
C LYS A 7 -3.92 7.61 -25.36
N TYR A 8 -2.73 7.15 -25.00
CA TYR A 8 -2.02 6.15 -25.79
C TYR A 8 -2.71 4.79 -25.70
N LEU A 9 -3.13 4.37 -24.52
CA LEU A 9 -3.88 3.12 -24.33
C LEU A 9 -5.19 3.10 -25.12
N GLU A 10 -5.92 4.22 -25.20
CA GLU A 10 -7.15 4.34 -26.01
C GLU A 10 -6.91 4.13 -27.52
N GLN A 11 -5.67 4.31 -28.00
CA GLN A 11 -5.32 4.21 -29.43
C GLN A 11 -4.80 2.84 -29.86
N ILE A 12 -4.33 2.02 -28.92
CA ILE A 12 -3.58 0.79 -29.23
C ILE A 12 -4.36 -0.50 -28.98
N GLU A 13 -5.66 -0.38 -28.69
CA GLU A 13 -6.57 -1.51 -28.51
C GLU A 13 -6.10 -2.55 -27.45
N ASP A 14 -6.89 -3.55 -27.21
CA ASP A 14 -6.74 -4.55 -26.13
C ASP A 14 -5.44 -5.36 -26.17
N ASP A 15 -4.81 -5.50 -27.33
CA ASP A 15 -3.60 -6.31 -27.51
C ASP A 15 -2.39 -5.83 -26.71
N VAL A 16 -2.32 -4.54 -26.36
CA VAL A 16 -1.16 -3.97 -25.67
C VAL A 16 -1.29 -4.02 -24.15
N VAL A 17 -2.49 -3.90 -23.63
CA VAL A 17 -2.75 -4.04 -22.20
C VAL A 17 -2.92 -5.49 -21.76
N GLY A 18 -3.08 -6.39 -22.73
CA GLY A 18 -3.24 -7.83 -22.53
C GLY A 18 -4.69 -8.23 -22.19
N TRP A 19 -5.08 -9.41 -22.63
CA TRP A 19 -6.44 -9.92 -22.52
C TRP A 19 -6.99 -9.93 -21.07
N LYS A 20 -6.12 -10.02 -20.06
CA LYS A 20 -6.52 -9.97 -18.65
C LYS A 20 -7.00 -8.59 -18.19
N CYS A 21 -6.64 -7.54 -18.93
CA CYS A 21 -7.02 -6.17 -18.57
C CYS A 21 -8.32 -5.72 -19.25
N VAL A 22 -8.81 -6.45 -20.24
CA VAL A 22 -10.04 -6.11 -20.99
C VAL A 22 -11.29 -6.05 -20.11
N ALA A 23 -11.31 -6.78 -18.99
CA ALA A 23 -12.42 -6.79 -18.05
C ALA A 23 -12.51 -5.54 -17.14
N PHE A 24 -11.50 -4.67 -17.17
CA PHE A 24 -11.43 -3.49 -16.32
C PHE A 24 -11.76 -2.23 -17.11
N GLU A 25 -12.55 -1.33 -16.52
CA GLU A 25 -12.90 -0.04 -17.12
C GLU A 25 -11.69 0.90 -17.25
N GLN A 26 -10.65 0.68 -16.45
CA GLN A 26 -9.38 1.41 -16.49
C GLN A 26 -8.22 0.46 -16.26
N PHE A 27 -7.01 0.89 -16.60
CA PHE A 27 -5.81 0.07 -16.37
C PHE A 27 -5.72 -0.33 -14.89
N PRO A 28 -5.66 -1.64 -14.57
CA PRO A 28 -5.91 -2.13 -13.21
C PRO A 28 -4.75 -1.95 -12.24
N MET A 29 -3.65 -1.34 -12.67
CA MET A 29 -2.45 -1.18 -11.87
C MET A 29 -2.02 0.29 -11.79
N LEU A 30 -1.44 0.66 -10.64
CA LEU A 30 -0.78 1.93 -10.42
C LEU A 30 0.65 1.68 -9.93
N ILE A 31 1.61 2.33 -10.57
CA ILE A 31 3.03 2.25 -10.21
C ILE A 31 3.49 3.61 -9.70
N LYS A 32 4.09 3.62 -8.52
CA LYS A 32 4.60 4.84 -7.89
C LYS A 32 6.06 4.66 -7.50
N PHE A 33 6.82 5.74 -7.59
CA PHE A 33 8.15 5.85 -7.00
C PHE A 33 8.03 6.74 -5.77
N ILE A 34 8.38 6.19 -4.60
CA ILE A 34 8.23 6.85 -3.30
C ILE A 34 9.62 7.01 -2.68
N ASP A 35 10.07 8.25 -2.53
CA ASP A 35 11.26 8.64 -1.77
C ASP A 35 10.84 9.04 -0.36
N ALA A 36 10.95 8.12 0.58
CA ALA A 36 10.45 8.26 1.94
C ALA A 36 11.50 8.91 2.87
N LYS A 37 11.64 10.23 2.84
CA LYS A 37 12.53 10.99 3.78
C LYS A 37 12.07 10.91 5.23
N LYS A 38 10.78 10.64 5.47
CA LYS A 38 10.16 10.49 6.80
C LYS A 38 9.26 9.26 6.77
N PRO A 39 9.00 8.62 7.92
CA PRO A 39 8.09 7.48 7.96
C PRO A 39 6.72 7.85 7.39
N LEU A 40 6.13 6.99 6.59
CA LEU A 40 4.76 7.15 6.12
C LEU A 40 3.76 6.64 7.17
N SER A 41 2.48 6.99 7.00
CA SER A 41 1.43 6.58 7.94
C SER A 41 1.33 5.07 8.07
N ILE A 42 1.00 4.60 9.27
CA ILE A 42 0.55 3.23 9.48
C ILE A 42 -0.87 3.12 8.92
N GLN A 43 -1.09 2.18 8.02
CA GLN A 43 -2.31 2.08 7.22
C GLN A 43 -2.65 0.65 6.86
N VAL A 44 -3.87 0.45 6.39
CA VAL A 44 -4.36 -0.81 5.84
C VAL A 44 -5.26 -0.51 4.64
N HIS A 45 -5.33 -1.44 3.71
CA HIS A 45 -6.18 -1.36 2.54
C HIS A 45 -7.26 -2.45 2.57
N PRO A 46 -8.48 -2.15 2.10
CA PRO A 46 -9.54 -3.14 1.96
C PRO A 46 -9.26 -4.10 0.80
N ASP A 47 -9.88 -5.28 0.84
CA ASP A 47 -10.01 -6.16 -0.32
C ASP A 47 -11.07 -5.65 -1.32
N ASP A 48 -11.20 -6.35 -2.45
CA ASP A 48 -12.14 -5.96 -3.51
C ASP A 48 -13.60 -5.97 -3.02
N ASP A 49 -14.00 -6.97 -2.23
CA ASP A 49 -15.39 -7.12 -1.78
C ASP A 49 -15.80 -5.96 -0.87
N PHE A 50 -14.95 -5.62 0.10
CA PHE A 50 -15.21 -4.49 1.01
C PHE A 50 -15.15 -3.16 0.26
N ALA A 51 -14.12 -2.93 -0.53
CA ALA A 51 -13.91 -1.68 -1.26
C ALA A 51 -15.07 -1.41 -2.25
N MET A 52 -15.48 -2.41 -3.02
CA MET A 52 -16.63 -2.27 -3.93
C MET A 52 -17.92 -1.97 -3.20
N SER A 53 -18.15 -2.57 -2.02
CA SER A 53 -19.38 -2.34 -1.25
C SER A 53 -19.44 -0.95 -0.63
N VAL A 54 -18.32 -0.45 -0.08
CA VAL A 54 -18.25 0.77 0.74
C VAL A 54 -17.77 1.99 -0.06
N GLU A 55 -16.68 1.83 -0.84
CA GLU A 55 -16.02 2.96 -1.52
C GLU A 55 -16.38 3.05 -3.01
N LYS A 56 -16.97 1.99 -3.59
CA LYS A 56 -17.23 1.85 -5.04
C LYS A 56 -15.94 1.88 -5.87
N GLU A 57 -14.87 1.37 -5.31
CA GLU A 57 -13.54 1.21 -5.91
C GLU A 57 -13.05 -0.24 -5.77
N TYR A 58 -12.00 -0.59 -6.47
CA TYR A 58 -11.30 -1.86 -6.26
C TYR A 58 -10.59 -1.85 -4.90
N GLY A 59 -10.32 -3.03 -4.37
CA GLY A 59 -9.44 -3.23 -3.25
C GLY A 59 -8.00 -2.84 -3.58
N LYS A 60 -7.08 -3.02 -2.64
CA LYS A 60 -5.71 -2.59 -2.85
C LYS A 60 -4.71 -3.58 -2.28
N ASN A 61 -4.27 -4.50 -3.13
CA ASN A 61 -3.06 -5.28 -2.91
C ASN A 61 -1.86 -4.49 -3.42
N GLU A 62 -0.73 -4.61 -2.75
CA GLU A 62 0.51 -3.91 -3.10
C GLU A 62 1.70 -4.86 -3.16
N MET A 63 2.71 -4.46 -3.91
CA MET A 63 4.05 -5.00 -3.85
C MET A 63 5.05 -3.84 -3.80
N TRP A 64 6.01 -3.92 -2.90
CA TRP A 64 7.10 -2.96 -2.80
C TRP A 64 8.40 -3.58 -3.27
N TYR A 65 9.07 -2.91 -4.21
CA TYR A 65 10.43 -3.21 -4.58
C TYR A 65 11.36 -2.13 -4.04
N ILE A 66 12.32 -2.50 -3.21
CA ILE A 66 13.28 -1.59 -2.60
C ILE A 66 14.35 -1.21 -3.62
N MET A 67 14.25 -0.03 -4.18
CA MET A 67 15.19 0.46 -5.20
C MET A 67 16.49 0.93 -4.57
N ASP A 68 16.42 1.56 -3.39
CA ASP A 68 17.56 1.97 -2.58
C ASP A 68 17.11 2.24 -1.14
N CYS A 69 18.02 2.17 -0.17
CA CYS A 69 17.69 2.48 1.22
C CYS A 69 18.94 2.80 2.04
N ASP A 70 18.72 3.57 3.11
CA ASP A 70 19.74 3.85 4.12
C ASP A 70 20.08 2.56 4.90
N GLU A 71 21.22 2.58 5.61
CA GLU A 71 21.56 1.54 6.58
C GLU A 71 20.50 1.51 7.69
N ASP A 72 20.14 0.31 8.14
CA ASP A 72 19.07 0.10 9.13
C ASP A 72 17.66 0.57 8.75
N ALA A 73 17.40 0.87 7.49
CA ALA A 73 16.07 1.18 7.00
C ALA A 73 15.12 -0.01 7.19
N PHE A 74 13.87 0.27 7.50
CA PHE A 74 12.88 -0.77 7.78
C PHE A 74 11.47 -0.39 7.31
N VAL A 75 10.64 -1.40 7.16
CA VAL A 75 9.19 -1.26 6.95
C VAL A 75 8.45 -2.01 8.05
N TYR A 76 7.20 -1.65 8.27
CA TYR A 76 6.26 -2.48 9.02
C TYR A 76 5.38 -3.24 8.03
N CYS A 77 5.16 -4.55 8.27
CA CYS A 77 4.29 -5.37 7.43
C CYS A 77 3.68 -6.52 8.24
N GLY A 78 2.38 -6.41 8.51
CA GLY A 78 1.61 -7.36 9.29
C GLY A 78 1.99 -7.45 10.76
N PHE A 79 1.49 -8.46 11.42
CA PHE A 79 1.68 -8.68 12.86
C PHE A 79 2.64 -9.85 13.13
N LYS A 80 3.42 -9.76 14.21
CA LYS A 80 4.36 -10.80 14.65
C LYS A 80 3.65 -12.04 15.20
N GLU A 81 2.45 -11.87 15.68
CA GLU A 81 1.62 -12.87 16.34
C GLU A 81 0.16 -12.56 16.08
N ASP A 82 -0.74 -13.50 16.36
CA ASP A 82 -2.17 -13.24 16.33
C ASP A 82 -2.51 -12.21 17.41
N ILE A 83 -3.30 -11.21 17.06
CA ILE A 83 -3.65 -10.12 17.97
C ILE A 83 -5.15 -9.90 18.05
N THR A 84 -5.57 -9.20 19.07
CA THR A 84 -6.89 -8.59 19.15
C THR A 84 -6.86 -7.19 18.53
N LYS A 85 -8.02 -6.65 18.17
CA LYS A 85 -8.11 -5.30 17.55
C LYS A 85 -7.66 -4.17 18.49
N GLU A 86 -7.53 -4.44 19.79
CA GLU A 86 -7.11 -3.50 20.82
C GLU A 86 -5.57 -3.36 20.92
N GLU A 87 -4.80 -4.33 20.42
CA GLU A 87 -3.36 -4.47 20.63
C GLU A 87 -2.47 -3.98 19.47
N ILE A 88 -3.04 -3.30 18.49
CA ILE A 88 -2.40 -3.02 17.18
C ILE A 88 -1.04 -2.31 17.26
N LYS A 89 -0.79 -1.46 18.26
CA LYS A 89 0.36 -0.54 18.23
C LYS A 89 1.72 -1.18 18.49
N ASP A 90 1.79 -2.25 19.29
CA ASP A 90 3.06 -2.78 19.79
C ASP A 90 3.50 -4.09 19.11
N VAL A 91 2.68 -4.60 18.19
CA VAL A 91 2.82 -5.96 17.64
C VAL A 91 3.13 -6.02 16.15
N LEU A 92 3.43 -4.88 15.51
CA LEU A 92 3.79 -4.85 14.10
C LEU A 92 5.13 -5.54 13.84
N ASN A 93 5.20 -6.30 12.74
CA ASN A 93 6.45 -6.83 12.22
C ASN A 93 7.31 -5.68 11.70
N LYS A 94 8.44 -5.45 12.36
CA LYS A 94 9.50 -4.57 11.86
C LYS A 94 10.47 -5.38 11.02
N ILE A 95 10.57 -5.05 9.73
CA ILE A 95 11.38 -5.76 8.76
C ILE A 95 12.46 -4.81 8.28
N TYR A 96 13.73 -5.15 8.55
CA TYR A 96 14.86 -4.45 7.95
C TYR A 96 14.97 -4.83 6.49
N VAL A 97 15.14 -3.83 5.65
CA VAL A 97 15.14 -3.98 4.19
C VAL A 97 16.48 -3.59 3.60
N LYS A 98 16.75 -4.10 2.43
CA LYS A 98 17.91 -3.73 1.61
C LYS A 98 17.51 -3.60 0.15
N LYS A 99 18.31 -2.90 -0.61
CA LYS A 99 18.15 -2.79 -2.06
C LYS A 99 17.99 -4.16 -2.72
N GLY A 100 16.96 -4.28 -3.54
CA GLY A 100 16.61 -5.50 -4.26
C GLY A 100 15.53 -6.35 -3.57
N ASP A 101 15.21 -6.09 -2.31
CA ASP A 101 14.10 -6.80 -1.64
C ASP A 101 12.76 -6.45 -2.29
N ALA A 102 11.91 -7.46 -2.48
CA ALA A 102 10.53 -7.30 -2.92
C ALA A 102 9.58 -7.87 -1.87
N ILE A 103 8.60 -7.07 -1.44
CA ILE A 103 7.68 -7.42 -0.35
C ILE A 103 6.25 -7.34 -0.89
N TYR A 104 5.51 -8.44 -0.81
CA TYR A 104 4.09 -8.45 -1.13
C TYR A 104 3.25 -8.07 0.09
N ILE A 105 2.25 -7.23 -0.11
CA ILE A 105 1.36 -6.72 0.93
C ILE A 105 -0.09 -6.97 0.48
N PRO A 106 -0.68 -8.10 0.90
CA PRO A 106 -2.09 -8.36 0.61
C PRO A 106 -3.00 -7.37 1.34
N ALA A 107 -4.17 -7.10 0.76
CA ALA A 107 -5.23 -6.35 1.42
C ALA A 107 -5.50 -6.91 2.83
N GLY A 108 -5.88 -6.05 3.77
CA GLY A 108 -6.03 -6.40 5.18
C GLY A 108 -4.73 -6.39 6.00
N THR A 109 -3.56 -6.32 5.37
CA THR A 109 -2.28 -6.27 6.08
C THR A 109 -1.96 -4.84 6.52
N VAL A 110 -1.79 -4.62 7.83
CA VAL A 110 -1.32 -3.33 8.37
C VAL A 110 0.14 -3.14 8.00
N HIS A 111 0.48 -1.99 7.43
CA HIS A 111 1.84 -1.73 6.95
C HIS A 111 2.22 -0.25 7.06
N ALA A 112 3.52 0.02 7.02
CA ALA A 112 4.07 1.37 6.89
C ALA A 112 5.49 1.34 6.32
N ILE A 113 5.86 2.37 5.58
CA ILE A 113 7.21 2.60 5.09
C ILE A 113 7.96 3.45 6.11
N GLY A 114 9.14 3.01 6.54
CA GLY A 114 10.06 3.77 7.36
C GLY A 114 10.71 4.94 6.58
N SER A 115 11.60 5.67 7.24
CA SER A 115 12.39 6.72 6.57
C SER A 115 13.59 6.13 5.83
N GLY A 116 14.16 6.91 4.90
CA GLY A 116 15.39 6.57 4.18
C GLY A 116 15.22 5.44 3.17
N ILE A 117 14.07 5.32 2.51
CA ILE A 117 13.78 4.24 1.55
C ILE A 117 13.25 4.83 0.25
N LEU A 118 13.83 4.39 -0.87
CA LEU A 118 13.30 4.61 -2.21
C LEU A 118 12.62 3.33 -2.69
N ILE A 119 11.30 3.38 -2.89
CA ILE A 119 10.45 2.25 -3.25
C ILE A 119 9.82 2.44 -4.62
N CYS A 120 9.79 1.37 -5.42
CA CYS A 120 8.82 1.20 -6.50
C CYS A 120 7.61 0.44 -5.94
N GLU A 121 6.50 1.13 -5.73
CA GLU A 121 5.24 0.54 -5.30
C GLU A 121 4.40 0.18 -6.52
N ILE A 122 4.01 -1.08 -6.61
CA ILE A 122 3.11 -1.61 -7.63
C ILE A 122 1.84 -2.04 -6.92
N GLN A 123 0.70 -1.43 -7.25
CA GLN A 123 -0.57 -1.66 -6.56
C GLN A 123 -1.74 -1.80 -7.53
N GLN A 124 -2.86 -2.34 -7.06
CA GLN A 124 -4.13 -2.20 -7.76
C GLN A 124 -4.48 -0.71 -7.91
N SER A 125 -5.15 -0.34 -9.00
CA SER A 125 -5.56 1.05 -9.28
C SER A 125 -6.70 1.47 -8.37
N SER A 126 -6.38 1.77 -7.12
CA SER A 126 -7.31 2.18 -6.05
C SER A 126 -6.68 3.26 -5.18
N ASN A 127 -7.51 4.15 -4.66
CA ASN A 127 -7.14 5.17 -3.68
C ASN A 127 -7.55 4.80 -2.25
N SER A 128 -8.25 3.68 -2.06
CA SER A 128 -8.77 3.26 -0.77
C SER A 128 -7.65 3.00 0.23
N THR A 129 -7.52 3.89 1.20
CA THR A 129 -6.47 3.84 2.24
C THR A 129 -7.06 4.20 3.59
N TYR A 130 -7.01 3.27 4.54
CA TYR A 130 -7.45 3.50 5.90
C TYR A 130 -6.27 3.72 6.81
N ARG A 131 -6.10 4.98 7.23
CA ARG A 131 -4.98 5.43 8.05
C ARG A 131 -5.27 5.17 9.52
N LEU A 132 -4.35 4.47 10.18
CA LEU A 132 -4.42 4.14 11.61
C LEU A 132 -3.64 5.13 12.48
N TYR A 133 -2.47 5.57 12.00
CA TYR A 133 -1.61 6.52 12.71
C TYR A 133 -0.75 7.32 11.73
N ASP A 134 -0.55 8.59 11.98
CA ASP A 134 0.20 9.50 11.12
C ASP A 134 1.21 10.39 11.87
N TYR A 135 1.70 9.95 13.01
CA TYR A 135 2.73 10.67 13.79
C TYR A 135 2.34 12.12 14.14
N ASP A 136 1.06 12.38 14.33
CA ASP A 136 0.50 13.71 14.61
C ASP A 136 0.92 14.80 13.61
N ARG A 137 1.18 14.38 12.36
CA ARG A 137 1.55 15.31 11.29
C ARG A 137 0.42 16.25 10.93
N LYS A 138 0.77 17.51 10.80
CA LYS A 138 -0.14 18.57 10.37
C LYS A 138 0.07 18.90 8.91
N ASP A 139 -1.01 19.25 8.24
CA ASP A 139 -0.99 19.82 6.91
C ASP A 139 -0.48 21.29 6.95
N LYS A 140 -0.45 21.94 5.77
CA LYS A 140 -0.05 23.35 5.64
C LYS A 140 -0.94 24.33 6.41
N ASP A 141 -2.17 23.92 6.71
CA ASP A 141 -3.18 24.74 7.42
C ASP A 141 -3.20 24.43 8.92
N GLY A 142 -2.31 23.54 9.39
CA GLY A 142 -2.14 23.16 10.80
C GLY A 142 -3.09 22.06 11.28
N ASN A 143 -3.88 21.44 10.39
CA ASN A 143 -4.81 20.39 10.72
C ASN A 143 -4.14 19.02 10.71
N LEU A 144 -4.52 18.15 11.63
CA LEU A 144 -4.12 16.73 11.61
C LEU A 144 -4.77 16.04 10.41
N ARG A 145 -4.04 15.08 9.82
CA ARG A 145 -4.62 14.23 8.77
C ARG A 145 -5.67 13.31 9.38
N GLU A 146 -6.73 13.10 8.62
CA GLU A 146 -7.83 12.21 9.02
C GLU A 146 -7.34 10.79 9.26
N LEU A 147 -7.79 10.19 10.35
CA LEU A 147 -7.61 8.77 10.66
C LEU A 147 -8.93 8.02 10.38
N HIS A 148 -8.82 6.78 9.92
CA HIS A 148 -9.96 5.97 9.47
C HIS A 148 -10.11 4.72 10.35
N ILE A 149 -10.04 4.87 11.67
CA ILE A 149 -9.94 3.76 12.64
C ILE A 149 -11.08 2.77 12.48
N GLU A 150 -12.32 3.23 12.42
CA GLU A 150 -13.50 2.37 12.33
C GLU A 150 -13.51 1.51 11.04
N LYS A 151 -13.17 2.11 9.91
CA LYS A 151 -13.06 1.39 8.63
C LYS A 151 -11.87 0.42 8.64
N ALA A 152 -10.73 0.84 9.17
CA ALA A 152 -9.55 0.01 9.29
C ALA A 152 -9.84 -1.25 10.11
N LEU A 153 -10.50 -1.12 11.26
CA LEU A 153 -10.85 -2.26 12.12
C LEU A 153 -11.79 -3.29 11.46
N GLN A 154 -12.51 -2.91 10.40
CA GLN A 154 -13.36 -3.84 9.66
C GLN A 154 -12.58 -4.71 8.67
N VAL A 155 -11.45 -4.21 8.18
CA VAL A 155 -10.68 -4.88 7.11
C VAL A 155 -9.36 -5.49 7.59
N ILE A 156 -8.88 -5.15 8.80
CA ILE A 156 -7.61 -5.67 9.33
C ILE A 156 -7.67 -7.19 9.47
N ASN A 157 -6.68 -7.86 8.87
CA ASN A 157 -6.37 -9.25 9.19
C ASN A 157 -5.51 -9.29 10.45
N THR A 158 -6.06 -9.81 11.54
CA THR A 158 -5.43 -9.86 12.86
C THR A 158 -4.54 -11.09 13.07
N ASN A 159 -4.47 -11.99 12.10
CA ASN A 159 -3.58 -13.16 12.17
C ASN A 159 -2.12 -12.74 12.02
N LYS A 160 -1.25 -13.56 12.61
CA LYS A 160 0.19 -13.48 12.34
C LYS A 160 0.44 -13.47 10.83
N TYR A 161 1.29 -12.58 10.37
CA TYR A 161 1.68 -12.48 8.98
C TYR A 161 3.19 -12.68 8.82
N GLU A 162 3.56 -13.63 7.97
CA GLU A 162 4.95 -13.84 7.58
C GLU A 162 5.15 -13.26 6.17
N PRO A 163 5.81 -12.10 6.06
CA PRO A 163 5.99 -11.44 4.78
C PRO A 163 6.78 -12.30 3.81
N PHE A 164 6.26 -12.47 2.61
CA PHE A 164 7.04 -13.03 1.51
C PHE A 164 8.04 -11.97 1.03
N ILE A 165 9.33 -12.23 1.22
CA ILE A 165 10.42 -11.38 0.76
C ILE A 165 11.20 -12.17 -0.29
N SER A 166 11.10 -11.76 -1.55
CA SER A 166 11.96 -12.27 -2.61
C SER A 166 13.32 -11.56 -2.53
N LYS A 167 14.37 -12.33 -2.66
CA LYS A 167 15.75 -11.83 -2.72
C LYS A 167 16.26 -11.88 -4.15
#